data_c763c93531a4065726fbe782675e6c04
#
_entry.id   c763c93531a4065726fbe782675e6c04
#
_cell.length_a   1.000
_cell.length_b   1.000
_cell.length_c   1.000
_cell.angle_alpha   90.00
_cell.angle_beta   90.00
_cell.angle_gamma   90.00
#
_symmetry.space_group_name_H-M   'P 1'
#
loop_
_entity.id
_entity.type
_entity.pdbx_description
1 polymer ?
#
loop_
_entity_poly.entity_id
_entity_poly.type
_entity_poly.pdbx_seq_one_letter_code
_entity_poly.pdbx_strand_id
1 'polypeptide(L)'
;IFTSEELGNYGFYNSIVSYFALFAMLGISIYGTKQIAASRDVSSTFWNIYIIQVITSGIAIVIYFFIIKLIPGMSGMIPLILAISLFGKLVDISWLFSGKEDFKKITIRNGIVKLAGVLSIFTFINSQDQLYLYVFFLVIFDFLGQLVMWVPARKFLRKPTFNKEIIKTHIKPTVMLFLPQVAISLYVVLDRTLLGVLG
;
A
#
# COMPACT_ATOMS: atom_id res chain seq x y z
N ILE A 1 25.05 8.84 1.66
CA ILE A 1 24.97 8.86 3.12
C ILE A 1 24.96 7.42 3.66
N PHE A 2 24.19 6.48 3.08
CA PHE A 2 24.08 5.09 3.54
C PHE A 2 25.03 4.15 2.80
N THR A 3 25.45 3.06 3.45
CA THR A 3 26.31 2.03 2.85
C THR A 3 25.52 1.16 1.87
N SER A 4 26.23 0.48 0.95
CA SER A 4 25.61 -0.46 0.00
C SER A 4 24.94 -1.63 0.72
N GLU A 5 25.50 -2.10 1.84
CA GLU A 5 24.95 -3.17 2.65
C GLU A 5 23.63 -2.76 3.33
N GLU A 6 23.56 -1.56 3.93
CA GLU A 6 22.34 -1.03 4.54
C GLU A 6 21.22 -0.85 3.53
N LEU A 7 21.52 -0.33 2.35
CA LEU A 7 20.56 -0.18 1.27
C LEU A 7 20.12 -1.55 0.72
N GLY A 8 21.02 -2.53 0.67
CA GLY A 8 20.70 -3.91 0.30
C GLY A 8 19.71 -4.54 1.28
N ASN A 9 19.97 -4.44 2.58
CA ASN A 9 19.10 -4.94 3.64
C ASN A 9 17.71 -4.26 3.60
N TYR A 10 17.69 -2.94 3.46
CA TYR A 10 16.42 -2.20 3.27
C TYR A 10 15.67 -2.69 2.02
N GLY A 11 16.36 -2.86 0.89
CA GLY A 11 15.78 -3.36 -0.36
C GLY A 11 15.14 -4.74 -0.18
N PHE A 12 15.82 -5.63 0.54
CA PHE A 12 15.30 -6.97 0.85
C PHE A 12 14.00 -6.90 1.69
N TYR A 13 14.01 -6.17 2.82
CA TYR A 13 12.82 -6.03 3.65
C TYR A 13 11.67 -5.34 2.93
N ASN A 14 11.96 -4.31 2.15
CA ASN A 14 10.97 -3.60 1.35
C ASN A 14 10.35 -4.50 0.25
N SER A 15 11.13 -5.41 -0.33
CA SER A 15 10.61 -6.39 -1.29
C SER A 15 9.59 -7.34 -0.64
N ILE A 16 9.89 -7.84 0.56
CA ILE A 16 8.96 -8.69 1.32
C ILE A 16 7.65 -7.95 1.61
N VAL A 17 7.74 -6.73 2.16
CA VAL A 17 6.55 -5.92 2.44
C VAL A 17 5.76 -5.63 1.18
N SER A 18 6.43 -5.41 0.03
CA SER A 18 5.77 -5.16 -1.25
C SER A 18 4.92 -6.33 -1.72
N TYR A 19 5.36 -7.58 -1.49
CA TYR A 19 4.52 -8.75 -1.76
C TYR A 19 3.28 -8.77 -0.87
N PHE A 20 3.43 -8.49 0.43
CA PHE A 20 2.29 -8.40 1.33
C PHE A 20 1.34 -7.26 0.95
N ALA A 21 1.87 -6.10 0.53
CA ALA A 21 1.08 -4.98 0.04
C ALA A 21 0.28 -5.33 -1.23
N LEU A 22 0.87 -6.15 -2.12
CA LEU A 22 0.19 -6.67 -3.30
C LEU A 22 -0.99 -7.57 -2.91
N PHE A 23 -0.79 -8.51 -1.98
CA PHE A 23 -1.85 -9.37 -1.44
C PHE A 23 -2.92 -8.57 -0.68
N ALA A 24 -2.52 -7.55 0.09
CA ALA A 24 -3.45 -6.68 0.80
C ALA A 24 -4.45 -6.00 -0.13
N MET A 25 -4.00 -5.55 -1.29
CA MET A 25 -4.85 -4.89 -2.29
C MET A 25 -5.63 -5.87 -3.19
N LEU A 26 -5.18 -7.11 -3.36
CA LEU A 26 -5.85 -8.18 -4.09
C LEU A 26 -6.50 -7.75 -5.43
N GLY A 27 -5.86 -6.87 -6.22
CA GLY A 27 -6.42 -6.36 -7.48
C GLY A 27 -7.50 -5.27 -7.32
N ILE A 28 -7.82 -4.85 -6.10
CA ILE A 28 -8.87 -3.86 -5.80
C ILE A 28 -8.59 -2.52 -6.47
N SER A 29 -7.34 -2.11 -6.62
CA SER A 29 -7.00 -0.86 -7.28
C SER A 29 -7.58 -0.77 -8.69
N ILE A 30 -7.46 -1.84 -9.50
CA ILE A 30 -8.00 -1.89 -10.86
C ILE A 30 -9.50 -2.16 -10.84
N TYR A 31 -9.92 -3.17 -10.07
CA TYR A 31 -11.31 -3.57 -10.01
C TYR A 31 -12.21 -2.46 -9.45
N GLY A 32 -11.84 -1.89 -8.31
CA GLY A 32 -12.56 -0.82 -7.65
C GLY A 32 -12.70 0.42 -8.53
N THR A 33 -11.60 0.84 -9.20
CA THR A 33 -11.63 1.94 -10.18
C THR A 33 -12.69 1.71 -11.26
N LYS A 34 -12.72 0.51 -11.88
CA LYS A 34 -13.71 0.17 -12.91
C LYS A 34 -15.13 0.17 -12.37
N GLN A 35 -15.34 -0.41 -11.17
CA GLN A 35 -16.66 -0.50 -10.57
C GLN A 35 -17.20 0.88 -10.16
N ILE A 36 -16.38 1.75 -9.60
CA ILE A 36 -16.75 3.12 -9.25
C ILE A 36 -17.11 3.93 -10.50
N ALA A 37 -16.33 3.81 -11.58
CA ALA A 37 -16.61 4.50 -12.83
C ALA A 37 -17.95 4.08 -13.44
N ALA A 38 -18.31 2.80 -13.36
CA ALA A 38 -19.57 2.25 -13.89
C ALA A 38 -20.77 2.41 -12.95
N SER A 39 -20.54 2.75 -11.67
CA SER A 39 -21.58 2.72 -10.65
C SER A 39 -22.50 3.94 -10.67
N ARG A 40 -23.82 3.70 -10.53
CA ARG A 40 -24.82 4.73 -10.24
C ARG A 40 -24.87 5.07 -8.74
N ASP A 41 -24.66 4.08 -7.87
CA ASP A 41 -24.54 4.28 -6.42
C ASP A 41 -23.11 4.01 -5.95
N VAL A 42 -22.29 5.06 -6.04
CA VAL A 42 -20.88 5.05 -5.66
C VAL A 42 -20.66 4.62 -4.21
N SER A 43 -21.53 5.07 -3.30
CA SER A 43 -21.35 4.78 -1.88
C SER A 43 -21.55 3.30 -1.56
N SER A 44 -22.63 2.69 -2.05
CA SER A 44 -22.89 1.27 -1.84
C SER A 44 -21.77 0.41 -2.48
N THR A 45 -21.40 0.70 -3.74
CA THR A 45 -20.33 0.00 -4.44
C THR A 45 -19.00 0.11 -3.68
N PHE A 46 -18.67 1.31 -3.19
CA PHE A 46 -17.45 1.54 -2.42
C PHE A 46 -17.40 0.65 -1.17
N TRP A 47 -18.42 0.66 -0.33
CA TRP A 47 -18.40 -0.06 0.94
C TRP A 47 -18.35 -1.59 0.75
N ASN A 48 -19.05 -2.12 -0.27
CA ASN A 48 -19.02 -3.55 -0.57
C ASN A 48 -17.67 -4.02 -1.12
N ILE A 49 -16.91 -3.17 -1.82
CA ILE A 49 -15.54 -3.49 -2.25
C ILE A 49 -14.54 -3.24 -1.10
N TYR A 50 -14.69 -2.13 -0.37
CA TYR A 50 -13.77 -1.74 0.69
C TYR A 50 -13.71 -2.77 1.82
N ILE A 51 -14.81 -3.46 2.15
CA ILE A 51 -14.77 -4.51 3.16
C ILE A 51 -13.86 -5.69 2.73
N ILE A 52 -13.78 -6.00 1.45
CA ILE A 52 -12.85 -7.01 0.93
C ILE A 52 -11.42 -6.55 1.18
N GLN A 53 -11.10 -5.28 0.88
CA GLN A 53 -9.78 -4.69 1.14
C GLN A 53 -9.42 -4.74 2.62
N VAL A 54 -10.34 -4.40 3.52
CA VAL A 54 -10.11 -4.47 4.97
C VAL A 54 -9.78 -5.90 5.41
N ILE A 55 -10.51 -6.89 4.91
CA ILE A 55 -10.27 -8.30 5.25
C ILE A 55 -8.92 -8.75 4.69
N THR A 56 -8.63 -8.53 3.41
CA THR A 56 -7.38 -8.97 2.79
C THR A 56 -6.16 -8.26 3.37
N SER A 57 -6.26 -6.95 3.62
CA SER A 57 -5.19 -6.19 4.28
C SER A 57 -5.00 -6.63 5.73
N GLY A 58 -6.07 -6.89 6.47
CA GLY A 58 -5.98 -7.40 7.83
C GLY A 58 -5.29 -8.76 7.89
N ILE A 59 -5.63 -9.68 7.00
CA ILE A 59 -4.98 -10.99 6.87
C ILE A 59 -3.50 -10.80 6.52
N ALA A 60 -3.18 -9.96 5.55
CA ALA A 60 -1.79 -9.67 5.13
C ALA A 60 -0.96 -9.12 6.30
N ILE A 61 -1.51 -8.18 7.08
CA ILE A 61 -0.85 -7.61 8.26
C ILE A 61 -0.57 -8.69 9.32
N VAL A 62 -1.57 -9.52 9.64
CA VAL A 62 -1.41 -10.58 10.66
C VAL A 62 -0.33 -11.57 10.22
N ILE A 63 -0.37 -12.03 8.96
CA ILE A 63 0.63 -12.96 8.41
C ILE A 63 2.02 -12.30 8.40
N TYR A 64 2.11 -11.03 8.02
CA TYR A 64 3.38 -10.30 8.03
C TYR A 64 4.00 -10.28 9.43
N PHE A 65 3.24 -9.91 10.46
CA PHE A 65 3.75 -9.89 11.84
C PHE A 65 4.13 -11.29 12.35
N PHE A 66 3.47 -12.33 11.87
CA PHE A 66 3.86 -13.70 12.19
C PHE A 66 5.19 -14.06 11.52
N ILE A 67 5.36 -13.71 10.24
CA ILE A 67 6.56 -14.04 9.46
C ILE A 67 7.80 -13.30 9.98
N ILE A 68 7.70 -12.00 10.33
CA ILE A 68 8.85 -11.26 10.86
C ILE A 68 9.37 -11.82 12.19
N LYS A 69 8.53 -12.54 12.94
CA LYS A 69 8.96 -13.23 14.17
C LYS A 69 9.64 -14.59 13.89
N LEU A 70 9.29 -15.23 12.78
CA LEU A 70 9.80 -16.54 12.42
C LEU A 70 11.15 -16.49 11.69
N ILE A 71 11.39 -15.44 10.91
CA ILE A 71 12.61 -15.31 10.10
C ILE A 71 13.71 -14.65 10.94
N PRO A 72 14.83 -15.36 11.23
CA PRO A 72 15.99 -14.77 11.87
C PRO A 72 16.48 -13.54 11.08
N GLY A 73 16.79 -12.44 11.77
CA GLY A 73 17.22 -11.19 11.15
C GLY A 73 16.10 -10.22 10.75
N MET A 74 14.84 -10.64 10.71
CA MET A 74 13.69 -9.75 10.43
C MET A 74 13.07 -9.12 11.69
N SER A 75 13.54 -9.40 12.88
CA SER A 75 13.07 -8.82 14.14
C SER A 75 13.59 -7.40 14.42
N GLY A 76 14.27 -6.80 13.46
CA GLY A 76 14.82 -5.45 13.56
C GLY A 76 13.79 -4.32 13.47
N MET A 77 14.25 -3.09 13.68
CA MET A 77 13.40 -1.89 13.64
C MET A 77 12.86 -1.59 12.23
N ILE A 78 13.66 -1.83 11.19
CA ILE A 78 13.28 -1.53 9.80
C ILE A 78 12.06 -2.34 9.33
N PRO A 79 11.98 -3.68 9.50
CA PRO A 79 10.77 -4.43 9.17
C PRO A 79 9.52 -3.95 9.92
N LEU A 80 9.64 -3.57 11.20
CA LEU A 80 8.52 -3.03 11.98
C LEU A 80 8.05 -1.69 11.44
N ILE A 81 8.96 -0.80 11.07
CA ILE A 81 8.62 0.48 10.44
C ILE A 81 7.93 0.26 9.10
N LEU A 82 8.43 -0.66 8.29
CA LEU A 82 7.85 -0.99 6.99
C LEU A 82 6.43 -1.56 7.11
N ALA A 83 6.06 -2.17 8.25
CA ALA A 83 4.67 -2.60 8.49
C ALA A 83 3.65 -1.46 8.37
N ILE A 84 4.07 -0.20 8.63
CA ILE A 84 3.21 0.99 8.46
C ILE A 84 2.67 1.08 7.02
N SER A 85 3.45 0.66 6.03
CA SER A 85 3.01 0.67 4.64
C SER A 85 1.83 -0.29 4.38
N LEU A 86 1.73 -1.40 5.12
CA LEU A 86 0.59 -2.32 5.04
C LEU A 86 -0.67 -1.71 5.65
N PHE A 87 -0.54 -0.96 6.75
CA PHE A 87 -1.65 -0.15 7.27
C PHE A 87 -2.05 0.94 6.26
N GLY A 88 -1.07 1.49 5.52
CA GLY A 88 -1.33 2.37 4.39
C GLY A 88 -2.24 1.72 3.34
N LYS A 89 -2.00 0.44 2.99
CA LYS A 89 -2.84 -0.30 2.04
C LYS A 89 -4.25 -0.57 2.58
N LEU A 90 -4.40 -0.78 3.88
CA LEU A 90 -5.72 -0.93 4.51
C LEU A 90 -6.58 0.32 4.33
N VAL A 91 -5.99 1.51 4.42
CA VAL A 91 -6.70 2.79 4.31
C VAL A 91 -6.62 3.44 2.92
N ASP A 92 -5.93 2.84 1.95
CA ASP A 92 -5.78 3.37 0.60
C ASP A 92 -7.09 3.30 -0.19
N ILE A 93 -7.70 4.45 -0.41
CA ILE A 93 -8.92 4.62 -1.20
C ILE A 93 -8.68 5.40 -2.50
N SER A 94 -7.45 5.42 -3.00
CA SER A 94 -7.09 6.14 -4.23
C SER A 94 -7.90 5.65 -5.44
N TRP A 95 -8.29 4.38 -5.46
CA TRP A 95 -9.14 3.80 -6.50
C TRP A 95 -10.55 4.43 -6.58
N LEU A 96 -11.10 4.98 -5.47
CA LEU A 96 -12.34 5.75 -5.49
C LEU A 96 -12.17 7.00 -6.36
N PHE A 97 -11.09 7.75 -6.13
CA PHE A 97 -10.82 8.99 -6.87
C PHE A 97 -10.45 8.72 -8.33
N SER A 98 -9.70 7.63 -8.59
CA SER A 98 -9.41 7.18 -9.96
C SER A 98 -10.69 6.83 -10.72
N GLY A 99 -11.62 6.11 -10.09
CA GLY A 99 -12.91 5.78 -10.69
C GLY A 99 -13.85 6.98 -10.87
N LYS A 100 -13.64 8.06 -10.09
CA LYS A 100 -14.33 9.36 -10.26
C LYS A 100 -13.60 10.31 -11.21
N GLU A 101 -12.49 9.87 -11.81
CA GLU A 101 -11.62 10.68 -12.67
C GLU A 101 -11.04 11.92 -11.97
N ASP A 102 -11.04 11.93 -10.63
CA ASP A 102 -10.54 13.03 -9.80
C ASP A 102 -9.03 12.86 -9.49
N PHE A 103 -8.25 12.72 -10.55
CA PHE A 103 -6.80 12.52 -10.47
C PHE A 103 -6.07 13.70 -9.81
N LYS A 104 -6.65 14.90 -9.86
CA LYS A 104 -6.06 16.10 -9.26
C LYS A 104 -5.79 15.92 -7.77
N LYS A 105 -6.73 15.30 -7.03
CA LYS A 105 -6.56 15.07 -5.59
C LYS A 105 -5.43 14.08 -5.30
N ILE A 106 -5.35 13.01 -6.09
CA ILE A 106 -4.28 12.00 -5.97
C ILE A 106 -2.92 12.66 -6.24
N THR A 107 -2.81 13.45 -7.31
CA THR A 107 -1.57 14.11 -7.71
C THR A 107 -1.10 15.14 -6.67
N ILE A 108 -2.00 15.98 -6.17
CA ILE A 108 -1.69 16.95 -5.12
C ILE A 108 -1.21 16.25 -3.85
N ARG A 109 -1.94 15.22 -3.40
CA ARG A 109 -1.53 14.43 -2.25
C ARG A 109 -0.14 13.84 -2.44
N ASN A 110 0.11 13.18 -3.58
CA ASN A 110 1.42 12.57 -3.87
C ASN A 110 2.54 13.62 -3.89
N GLY A 111 2.29 14.80 -4.43
CA GLY A 111 3.23 15.92 -4.43
C GLY A 111 3.57 16.36 -3.00
N ILE A 112 2.56 16.59 -2.17
CA ILE A 112 2.75 17.00 -0.77
C ILE A 112 3.51 15.94 0.02
N VAL A 113 3.14 14.66 -0.10
CA VAL A 113 3.80 13.55 0.57
C VAL A 113 5.27 13.47 0.19
N LYS A 114 5.60 13.57 -1.11
CA LYS A 114 6.98 13.55 -1.60
C LYS A 114 7.78 14.74 -1.09
N LEU A 115 7.22 15.95 -1.16
CA LEU A 115 7.89 17.16 -0.66
C LEU A 115 8.14 17.08 0.85
N ALA A 116 7.16 16.68 1.63
CA ALA A 116 7.31 16.49 3.06
C ALA A 116 8.38 15.44 3.39
N GLY A 117 8.39 14.31 2.67
CA GLY A 117 9.42 13.29 2.82
C GLY A 117 10.82 13.82 2.54
N VAL A 118 11.01 14.50 1.41
CA VAL A 118 12.30 15.09 1.02
C VAL A 118 12.76 16.14 2.05
N LEU A 119 11.89 17.07 2.45
CA LEU A 119 12.22 18.09 3.46
C LEU A 119 12.61 17.44 4.80
N SER A 120 11.89 16.41 5.24
CA SER A 120 12.22 15.70 6.47
C SER A 120 13.56 15.00 6.40
N ILE A 121 13.88 14.36 5.27
CA ILE A 121 15.18 13.72 5.05
C ILE A 121 16.31 14.74 5.19
N PHE A 122 16.22 15.88 4.50
CA PHE A 122 17.27 16.90 4.55
C PHE A 122 17.39 17.59 5.93
N THR A 123 16.30 17.63 6.71
CA THR A 123 16.28 18.32 8.01
C THR A 123 16.77 17.43 9.14
N PHE A 124 16.42 16.14 9.11
CA PHE A 124 16.60 15.24 10.25
C PHE A 124 17.67 14.17 10.05
N ILE A 125 18.11 13.91 8.81
CA ILE A 125 19.09 12.85 8.55
C ILE A 125 20.46 13.47 8.33
N ASN A 126 21.34 13.32 9.34
CA ASN A 126 22.67 13.88 9.35
C ASN A 126 23.79 12.81 9.44
N SER A 127 23.45 11.56 9.72
CA SER A 127 24.42 10.47 9.90
C SER A 127 23.98 9.18 9.19
N GLN A 128 24.94 8.29 8.97
CA GLN A 128 24.70 6.98 8.33
C GLN A 128 23.81 6.08 9.18
N ASP A 129 23.95 6.11 10.49
CA ASP A 129 23.19 5.26 11.41
C ASP A 129 21.69 5.54 11.46
N GLN A 130 21.21 6.53 10.72
CA GLN A 130 19.81 7.00 10.72
C GLN A 130 18.96 6.40 9.60
N LEU A 131 19.34 5.26 9.01
CA LEU A 131 18.55 4.59 7.98
C LEU A 131 17.11 4.31 8.44
N TYR A 132 16.90 3.97 9.72
CA TYR A 132 15.55 3.76 10.27
C TYR A 132 14.67 5.01 10.22
N LEU A 133 15.24 6.20 10.43
CA LEU A 133 14.52 7.47 10.32
C LEU A 133 14.16 7.77 8.85
N TYR A 134 15.08 7.48 7.93
CA TYR A 134 14.82 7.61 6.51
C TYR A 134 13.61 6.75 6.09
N VAL A 135 13.63 5.47 6.43
CA VAL A 135 12.54 4.53 6.14
C VAL A 135 11.24 4.98 6.82
N PHE A 136 11.32 5.43 8.09
CA PHE A 136 10.17 5.93 8.83
C PHE A 136 9.50 7.12 8.13
N PHE A 137 10.27 8.13 7.72
CA PHE A 137 9.70 9.29 7.03
C PHE A 137 9.04 8.89 5.70
N LEU A 138 9.65 8.00 4.93
CA LEU A 138 9.06 7.52 3.68
C LEU A 138 7.68 6.88 3.90
N VAL A 139 7.57 5.95 4.86
CA VAL A 139 6.32 5.20 5.04
C VAL A 139 5.26 5.97 5.82
N ILE A 140 5.65 6.82 6.79
CA ILE A 140 4.70 7.57 7.59
C ILE A 140 4.00 8.66 6.77
N PHE A 141 4.73 9.39 5.91
CA PHE A 141 4.11 10.38 5.05
C PHE A 141 3.19 9.75 4.00
N ASP A 142 3.56 8.59 3.44
CA ASP A 142 2.64 7.87 2.54
C ASP A 142 1.37 7.45 3.29
N PHE A 143 1.49 6.87 4.48
CA PHE A 143 0.36 6.49 5.33
C PHE A 143 -0.55 7.69 5.66
N LEU A 144 0.03 8.80 6.12
CA LEU A 144 -0.72 10.03 6.41
C LEU A 144 -1.40 10.58 5.16
N GLY A 145 -0.72 10.51 4.01
CA GLY A 145 -1.30 10.88 2.72
C GLY A 145 -2.54 10.05 2.38
N GLN A 146 -2.53 8.73 2.67
CA GLN A 146 -3.70 7.87 2.48
C GLN A 146 -4.85 8.27 3.42
N LEU A 147 -4.56 8.56 4.69
CA LEU A 147 -5.57 8.99 5.66
C LEU A 147 -6.23 10.32 5.25
N VAL A 148 -5.46 11.28 4.77
CA VAL A 148 -5.99 12.59 4.33
C VAL A 148 -7.01 12.43 3.19
N MET A 149 -6.89 11.42 2.33
CA MET A 149 -7.84 11.16 1.24
C MET A 149 -9.25 10.83 1.72
N TRP A 150 -9.43 10.39 2.96
CA TRP A 150 -10.74 10.14 3.54
C TRP A 150 -11.57 11.43 3.76
N VAL A 151 -10.90 12.57 3.94
CA VAL A 151 -11.60 13.85 4.12
C VAL A 151 -12.42 14.23 2.87
N PRO A 152 -11.84 14.32 1.65
CA PRO A 152 -12.62 14.60 0.45
C PRO A 152 -13.52 13.43 0.02
N ALA A 153 -13.25 12.18 0.44
CA ALA A 153 -14.09 11.02 0.14
C ALA A 153 -15.49 11.12 0.76
N ARG A 154 -15.63 11.82 1.90
CA ARG A 154 -16.93 12.06 2.57
C ARG A 154 -18.00 12.67 1.66
N LYS A 155 -17.61 13.36 0.59
CA LYS A 155 -18.55 13.92 -0.40
C LYS A 155 -19.25 12.85 -1.24
N PHE A 156 -18.62 11.67 -1.40
CA PHE A 156 -19.12 10.56 -2.21
C PHE A 156 -19.71 9.44 -1.35
N LEU A 157 -19.36 9.39 -0.06
CA LEU A 157 -19.68 8.29 0.83
C LEU A 157 -20.80 8.66 1.81
N ARG A 158 -21.80 7.81 1.87
CA ARG A 158 -22.87 7.81 2.88
C ARG A 158 -22.50 6.80 3.98
N LYS A 159 -23.42 6.57 4.92
CA LYS A 159 -23.23 5.54 5.96
C LYS A 159 -22.90 4.19 5.32
N PRO A 160 -21.99 3.40 5.92
CA PRO A 160 -21.63 2.08 5.42
C PRO A 160 -22.86 1.18 5.26
N THR A 161 -22.99 0.59 4.08
CA THR A 161 -24.01 -0.41 3.77
C THR A 161 -23.34 -1.65 3.23
N PHE A 162 -23.54 -2.80 3.88
CA PHE A 162 -22.93 -4.06 3.49
C PHE A 162 -24.02 -5.04 3.06
N ASN A 163 -23.85 -5.61 1.87
CA ASN A 163 -24.71 -6.67 1.37
C ASN A 163 -23.84 -7.89 1.04
N LYS A 164 -24.03 -8.99 1.78
CA LYS A 164 -23.22 -10.21 1.64
C LYS A 164 -23.26 -10.80 0.23
N GLU A 165 -24.42 -10.75 -0.42
CA GLU A 165 -24.54 -11.29 -1.78
C GLU A 165 -23.78 -10.42 -2.78
N ILE A 166 -23.87 -9.09 -2.65
CA ILE A 166 -23.11 -8.15 -3.50
C ILE A 166 -21.59 -8.32 -3.25
N ILE A 167 -21.16 -8.42 -1.98
CA ILE A 167 -19.75 -8.63 -1.64
C ILE A 167 -19.21 -9.89 -2.32
N LYS A 168 -19.95 -11.00 -2.28
CA LYS A 168 -19.54 -12.25 -2.94
C LYS A 168 -19.32 -12.07 -4.46
N THR A 169 -20.17 -11.28 -5.12
CA THR A 169 -20.01 -11.03 -6.56
C THR A 169 -18.73 -10.26 -6.91
N HIS A 170 -18.20 -9.47 -5.97
CA HIS A 170 -16.97 -8.71 -6.15
C HIS A 170 -15.70 -9.56 -5.95
N ILE A 171 -15.74 -10.67 -5.17
CA ILE A 171 -14.54 -11.46 -4.81
C ILE A 171 -13.87 -12.04 -6.07
N LYS A 172 -14.63 -12.81 -6.88
CA LYS A 172 -14.08 -13.50 -8.06
C LYS A 172 -13.39 -12.54 -9.05
N PRO A 173 -14.03 -11.45 -9.50
CA PRO A 173 -13.40 -10.51 -10.43
C PRO A 173 -12.16 -9.82 -9.82
N THR A 174 -12.18 -9.52 -8.52
CA THR A 174 -11.03 -8.93 -7.81
C THR A 174 -9.83 -9.86 -7.87
N VAL A 175 -10.02 -11.16 -7.54
CA VAL A 175 -8.96 -12.18 -7.62
C VAL A 175 -8.47 -12.37 -9.04
N MET A 176 -9.36 -12.37 -10.03
CA MET A 176 -8.96 -12.50 -11.45
C MET A 176 -8.05 -11.34 -11.92
N LEU A 177 -8.29 -10.12 -11.44
CA LEU A 177 -7.45 -8.96 -11.76
C LEU A 177 -6.17 -8.89 -10.92
N PHE A 178 -6.07 -9.67 -9.85
CA PHE A 178 -4.85 -9.82 -9.06
C PHE A 178 -3.77 -10.62 -9.81
N LEU A 179 -4.13 -11.67 -10.55
CA LEU A 179 -3.17 -12.53 -11.24
C LEU A 179 -2.21 -11.78 -12.18
N PRO A 180 -2.67 -10.89 -13.07
CA PRO A 180 -1.76 -10.07 -13.89
C PRO A 180 -0.84 -9.17 -13.05
N GLN A 181 -1.33 -8.64 -11.94
CA GLN A 181 -0.51 -7.80 -11.04
C GLN A 181 0.60 -8.61 -10.37
N VAL A 182 0.31 -9.86 -9.97
CA VAL A 182 1.34 -10.78 -9.45
C VAL A 182 2.42 -11.01 -10.51
N ALA A 183 2.03 -11.32 -11.74
CA ALA A 183 2.98 -11.57 -12.82
C ALA A 183 3.91 -10.37 -13.08
N ILE A 184 3.35 -9.16 -13.13
CA ILE A 184 4.12 -7.91 -13.30
C ILE A 184 5.05 -7.68 -12.09
N SER A 185 4.54 -7.88 -10.88
CA SER A 185 5.31 -7.66 -9.65
C SER A 185 6.45 -8.67 -9.51
N LEU A 186 6.21 -9.94 -9.85
CA LEU A 186 7.26 -10.96 -9.89
C LEU A 186 8.37 -10.57 -10.86
N TYR A 187 8.03 -10.10 -12.07
CA TYR A 187 9.01 -9.64 -13.03
C TYR A 187 9.89 -8.52 -12.47
N VAL A 188 9.28 -7.47 -11.95
CA VAL A 188 9.99 -6.29 -11.42
C VAL A 188 10.84 -6.62 -10.17
N VAL A 189 10.34 -7.50 -9.29
CA VAL A 189 11.04 -7.84 -8.05
C VAL A 189 12.13 -8.87 -8.30
N LEU A 190 11.91 -9.84 -9.19
CA LEU A 190 12.96 -10.79 -9.60
C LEU A 190 14.17 -10.07 -10.20
N ASP A 191 13.93 -9.07 -11.03
CA ASP A 191 14.99 -8.26 -11.63
C ASP A 191 15.89 -7.62 -10.56
N ARG A 192 15.28 -7.00 -9.53
CA ARG A 192 16.00 -6.40 -8.40
C ARG A 192 16.69 -7.44 -7.51
N THR A 193 16.03 -8.58 -7.28
CA THR A 193 16.59 -9.66 -6.45
C THR A 193 17.79 -10.31 -7.13
N LEU A 194 17.71 -10.54 -8.44
CA LEU A 194 18.81 -11.10 -9.23
C LEU A 194 19.99 -10.14 -9.26
N LEU A 195 19.78 -8.85 -9.45
CA LEU A 195 20.83 -7.84 -9.37
C LEU A 195 21.47 -7.76 -7.98
N GLY A 196 20.69 -7.96 -6.90
CA GLY A 196 21.24 -7.98 -5.55
C GLY A 196 21.98 -9.27 -5.15
N VAL A 197 21.73 -10.39 -5.85
CA VAL A 197 22.38 -11.68 -5.58
C VAL A 197 23.59 -11.92 -6.51
N LEU A 198 23.55 -11.38 -7.72
CA LEU A 198 24.58 -11.61 -8.77
C LEU A 198 25.55 -10.43 -8.93
N GLY A 199 25.28 -9.28 -8.36
CA GLY A 199 26.11 -8.08 -8.36
C GLY A 199 26.76 -7.84 -7.02
#